data_cd9a78f9dba41c594cb8d2c370bc29bc
#
_entry.id   cd9a78f9dba41c594cb8d2c370bc29bc
#
_cell.length_a   1.000
_cell.length_b   1.000
_cell.length_c   1.000
_cell.angle_alpha   90.00
_cell.angle_beta   90.00
_cell.angle_gamma   90.00
#
_symmetry.space_group_name_H-M   'P 1'
#
loop_
_entity.id
_entity.type
_entity.pdbx_description
1 polymer ?
#
loop_
_entity_poly.entity_id
_entity_poly.type
_entity_poly.pdbx_seq_one_letter_code
_entity_poly.pdbx_strand_id
1 'polypeptide(L)'
;MSLPASNAPSGPVLFFDGECGLCNRIVRLLLRLDRRAVLRFAPLQGPTAQAYLRAHGLPTADFDSLVFVPDWARRDRPEFLLRTDGALAAARAVGGLGRALCWARVIPARWRDAAYRLVARYRYQIWGEWTPRPLARAEWATRFMP
;
A
#
# COMPACT_ATOMS: atom_id res chain seq x y z
N MET A 1 -11.92 8.70 20.70
CA MET A 1 -12.59 9.80 20.02
C MET A 1 -12.98 9.35 18.63
N SER A 2 -14.24 9.06 18.42
CA SER A 2 -14.75 8.64 17.11
C SER A 2 -14.81 9.87 16.21
N LEU A 3 -14.00 9.90 15.14
CA LEU A 3 -14.16 10.91 14.10
C LEU A 3 -15.56 10.75 13.49
N PRO A 4 -16.29 11.85 13.23
CA PRO A 4 -17.60 11.74 12.63
C PRO A 4 -17.48 11.00 11.29
N ALA A 5 -18.34 10.01 11.11
CA ALA A 5 -18.33 9.09 9.96
C ALA A 5 -18.55 9.78 8.61
N SER A 6 -18.94 11.05 8.61
CA SER A 6 -19.33 11.78 7.41
C SER A 6 -18.18 12.37 6.57
N ASN A 7 -16.95 12.40 7.12
CA ASN A 7 -15.79 12.97 6.40
C ASN A 7 -14.59 12.01 6.29
N ALA A 8 -14.72 10.75 6.68
CA ALA A 8 -13.66 9.78 6.47
C ALA A 8 -13.52 9.51 4.95
N PRO A 9 -12.30 9.54 4.42
CA PRO A 9 -12.10 9.17 3.03
C PRO A 9 -12.62 7.76 2.77
N SER A 10 -13.34 7.58 1.68
CA SER A 10 -13.80 6.27 1.23
C SER A 10 -12.86 5.74 0.16
N GLY A 11 -12.90 4.43 -0.08
CA GLY A 11 -12.12 3.78 -1.11
C GLY A 11 -10.84 3.12 -0.61
N PRO A 12 -10.03 2.57 -1.53
CA PRO A 12 -8.87 1.77 -1.18
C PRO A 12 -7.71 2.59 -0.63
N VAL A 13 -7.04 2.02 0.38
CA VAL A 13 -5.83 2.58 0.99
C VAL A 13 -4.72 1.54 0.96
N LEU A 14 -3.54 1.94 0.55
CA LEU A 14 -2.34 1.12 0.56
C LEU A 14 -1.37 1.62 1.64
N PHE A 15 -1.09 0.78 2.60
CA PHE A 15 -0.03 1.02 3.59
C PHE A 15 1.29 0.46 3.05
N PHE A 16 2.31 1.29 3.02
CA PHE A 16 3.63 0.94 2.49
C PHE A 16 4.73 1.31 3.47
N ASP A 17 5.89 0.65 3.33
CA ASP A 17 7.06 1.02 4.13
C ASP A 17 7.63 2.35 3.62
N GLY A 18 7.39 3.41 4.39
CA GLY A 18 7.81 4.77 4.04
C GLY A 18 9.32 4.99 4.04
N GLU A 19 10.08 4.10 4.67
CA GLU A 19 11.55 4.15 4.74
C GLU A 19 12.23 3.36 3.61
N CYS A 20 11.50 2.51 2.91
CA CYS A 20 12.03 1.64 1.86
C CYS A 20 12.08 2.36 0.51
N GLY A 21 13.25 2.36 -0.13
CA GLY A 21 13.44 2.95 -1.45
C GLY A 21 12.59 2.30 -2.53
N LEU A 22 12.48 0.98 -2.54
CA LEU A 22 11.64 0.25 -3.49
C LEU A 22 10.15 0.59 -3.31
N CYS A 23 9.66 0.56 -2.07
CA CYS A 23 8.25 0.83 -1.77
C CYS A 23 7.83 2.23 -2.21
N ASN A 24 8.66 3.23 -1.96
CA ASN A 24 8.39 4.59 -2.40
C ASN A 24 8.39 4.72 -3.93
N ARG A 25 9.27 4.01 -4.63
CA ARG A 25 9.27 3.98 -6.11
C ARG A 25 7.99 3.36 -6.66
N ILE A 26 7.53 2.27 -6.05
CA ILE A 26 6.27 1.60 -6.42
C ILE A 26 5.07 2.55 -6.18
N VAL A 27 5.02 3.22 -5.04
CA VAL A 27 3.98 4.20 -4.74
C VAL A 27 3.96 5.32 -5.79
N ARG A 28 5.12 5.84 -6.17
CA ARG A 28 5.22 6.88 -7.21
C ARG A 28 4.79 6.38 -8.59
N LEU A 29 5.07 5.13 -8.91
CA LEU A 29 4.58 4.50 -10.12
C LEU A 29 3.05 4.37 -10.11
N LEU A 30 2.48 3.90 -8.99
CA LEU A 30 1.04 3.80 -8.82
C LEU A 30 0.35 5.16 -8.94
N LEU A 31 0.94 6.22 -8.38
CA LEU A 31 0.43 7.59 -8.53
C LEU A 31 0.36 8.03 -10.00
N ARG A 32 1.35 7.67 -10.79
CA ARG A 32 1.38 7.98 -12.23
C ARG A 32 0.34 7.20 -13.02
N LEU A 33 0.13 5.94 -12.67
CA LEU A 33 -0.80 5.06 -13.36
C LEU A 33 -2.25 5.29 -12.95
N ASP A 34 -2.48 5.74 -11.73
CA ASP A 34 -3.82 5.95 -11.17
C ASP A 34 -4.38 7.32 -11.60
N ARG A 35 -4.81 7.38 -12.85
CA ARG A 35 -5.37 8.59 -13.44
C ARG A 35 -6.69 9.03 -12.80
N ARG A 36 -7.43 8.09 -12.21
CA ARG A 36 -8.71 8.38 -11.56
C ARG A 36 -8.57 8.79 -10.10
N ALA A 37 -7.34 8.81 -9.58
CA ALA A 37 -7.04 9.17 -8.20
C ALA A 37 -7.87 8.37 -7.17
N VAL A 38 -8.01 7.07 -7.41
CA VAL A 38 -8.80 6.16 -6.59
C VAL A 38 -8.05 5.75 -5.34
N LEU A 39 -6.74 5.51 -5.47
CA LEU A 39 -5.90 4.92 -4.44
C LEU A 39 -5.32 5.99 -3.52
N ARG A 40 -5.39 5.75 -2.21
CA ARG A 40 -4.73 6.55 -1.20
C ARG A 40 -3.59 5.76 -0.57
N PHE A 41 -2.65 6.47 0.02
CA PHE A 41 -1.43 5.90 0.57
C PHE A 41 -1.20 6.37 1.99
N ALA A 42 -0.64 5.51 2.83
CA ALA A 42 -0.15 5.89 4.13
C ALA A 42 1.12 5.09 4.47
N PRO A 43 2.13 5.73 5.07
CA PRO A 43 3.30 5.01 5.51
C PRO A 43 2.95 4.11 6.70
N LEU A 44 3.49 2.89 6.72
CA LEU A 44 3.29 1.95 7.83
C LEU A 44 3.77 2.52 9.17
N GLN A 45 4.75 3.41 9.14
CA GLN A 45 5.29 4.10 10.30
C GLN A 45 4.38 5.24 10.80
N GLY A 46 3.42 5.68 10.00
CA GLY A 46 2.55 6.81 10.33
C GLY A 46 1.43 6.46 11.31
N PRO A 47 0.81 7.48 11.94
CA PRO A 47 -0.21 7.25 12.96
C PRO A 47 -1.46 6.54 12.44
N THR A 48 -1.89 6.82 11.22
CA THR A 48 -3.06 6.18 10.60
C THR A 48 -2.86 4.68 10.45
N ALA A 49 -1.73 4.27 9.86
CA ALA A 49 -1.41 2.86 9.68
C ALA A 49 -1.16 2.16 11.01
N GLN A 50 -0.45 2.80 11.94
CA GLN A 50 -0.16 2.22 13.25
C GLN A 50 -1.44 1.94 14.05
N ALA A 51 -2.42 2.83 14.00
CA ALA A 51 -3.71 2.62 14.64
C ALA A 51 -4.46 1.43 14.02
N TYR A 52 -4.46 1.34 12.69
CA TYR A 52 -5.08 0.23 11.96
C TYR A 52 -4.41 -1.11 12.27
N LEU A 53 -3.08 -1.16 12.25
CA LEU A 53 -2.32 -2.37 12.53
C LEU A 53 -2.61 -2.89 13.93
N ARG A 54 -2.63 -2.02 14.93
CA ARG A 54 -2.97 -2.39 16.32
C ARG A 54 -4.40 -2.90 16.44
N ALA A 55 -5.35 -2.25 15.78
CA ALA A 55 -6.75 -2.65 15.82
C ALA A 55 -7.00 -4.04 15.22
N HIS A 56 -6.18 -4.45 14.26
CA HIS A 56 -6.32 -5.73 13.56
C HIS A 56 -5.27 -6.79 13.94
N GLY A 57 -4.47 -6.52 14.98
CA GLY A 57 -3.47 -7.48 15.46
C GLY A 57 -2.33 -7.75 14.47
N LEU A 58 -2.05 -6.78 13.60
CA LEU A 58 -0.96 -6.86 12.62
C LEU A 58 0.36 -6.30 13.20
N PRO A 59 1.53 -6.75 12.69
CA PRO A 59 2.82 -6.23 13.14
C PRO A 59 2.93 -4.72 12.97
N THR A 60 3.44 -4.04 13.99
CA THR A 60 3.63 -2.58 14.02
C THR A 60 5.08 -2.15 13.77
N ALA A 61 5.97 -3.11 13.60
CA ALA A 61 7.39 -2.92 13.31
C ALA A 61 7.92 -4.09 12.47
N ASP A 62 9.12 -3.95 11.93
CA ASP A 62 9.79 -4.98 11.13
C ASP A 62 8.93 -5.49 9.97
N PHE A 63 8.45 -4.55 9.16
CA PHE A 63 7.48 -4.82 8.10
C PHE A 63 8.07 -5.69 6.99
N ASP A 64 7.47 -6.85 6.77
CA ASP A 64 7.76 -7.75 5.66
C ASP A 64 6.71 -7.70 4.54
N SER A 65 5.67 -6.89 4.72
CA SER A 65 4.53 -6.84 3.81
C SER A 65 3.93 -5.44 3.77
N LEU A 66 3.39 -5.08 2.60
CA LEU A 66 2.43 -4.00 2.50
C LEU A 66 1.07 -4.46 3.02
N VAL A 67 0.17 -3.52 3.32
CA VAL A 67 -1.21 -3.81 3.70
C VAL A 67 -2.15 -3.03 2.78
N PHE A 68 -3.04 -3.73 2.11
CA PHE A 68 -4.07 -3.12 1.26
C PHE A 68 -5.43 -3.23 1.94
N VAL A 69 -6.08 -2.09 2.15
CA VAL A 69 -7.43 -2.00 2.70
C VAL A 69 -8.38 -1.65 1.56
N PRO A 70 -9.30 -2.56 1.17
CA PRO A 70 -10.16 -2.35 0.01
C PRO A 70 -11.10 -1.15 0.11
N ASP A 71 -11.59 -0.87 1.31
CA ASP A 71 -12.45 0.27 1.54
C ASP A 71 -12.21 0.86 2.94
N TRP A 72 -11.69 2.06 3.00
CA TRP A 72 -11.38 2.75 4.25
C TRP A 72 -12.64 3.08 5.07
N ALA A 73 -13.79 3.22 4.43
CA ALA A 73 -15.04 3.41 5.13
C ALA A 73 -15.43 2.20 6.00
N ARG A 74 -14.93 1.02 5.64
CA ARG A 74 -15.14 -0.25 6.36
C ARG A 74 -13.89 -0.74 7.09
N ARG A 75 -13.00 0.16 7.47
CA ARG A 75 -11.71 -0.19 8.10
C ARG A 75 -11.82 -0.92 9.43
N ASP A 76 -12.98 -0.93 10.05
CA ASP A 76 -13.29 -1.71 11.26
C ASP A 76 -13.41 -3.21 10.99
N ARG A 77 -13.63 -3.59 9.74
CA ARG A 77 -13.71 -4.99 9.33
C ARG A 77 -12.31 -5.55 9.01
N PRO A 78 -12.06 -6.84 9.27
CA PRO A 78 -10.78 -7.48 8.95
C PRO A 78 -10.64 -7.80 7.46
N GLU A 79 -11.01 -6.87 6.59
CA GLU A 79 -10.93 -7.00 5.14
C GLU A 79 -9.65 -6.32 4.64
N PHE A 80 -8.51 -6.96 4.86
CA PHE A 80 -7.22 -6.47 4.37
C PHE A 80 -6.49 -7.56 3.59
N LEU A 81 -5.63 -7.15 2.67
CA LEU A 81 -4.82 -8.04 1.87
C LEU A 81 -3.33 -7.73 2.09
N LEU A 82 -2.53 -8.77 2.16
CA LEU A 82 -1.10 -8.69 2.43
C LEU A 82 -0.29 -9.19 1.23
N ARG A 83 0.99 -8.84 1.21
CA ARG A 83 1.96 -9.34 0.23
C ARG A 83 1.47 -9.21 -1.22
N THR A 84 1.59 -10.28 -2.01
CA THR A 84 1.23 -10.24 -3.42
C THR A 84 -0.26 -10.02 -3.66
N ASP A 85 -1.14 -10.54 -2.80
CA ASP A 85 -2.58 -10.30 -2.91
C ASP A 85 -2.90 -8.81 -2.72
N GLY A 86 -2.26 -8.16 -1.76
CA GLY A 86 -2.38 -6.71 -1.57
C GLY A 86 -1.82 -5.91 -2.73
N ALA A 87 -0.65 -6.29 -3.25
CA ALA A 87 -0.04 -5.63 -4.40
C ALA A 87 -0.89 -5.74 -5.67
N LEU A 88 -1.43 -6.94 -5.93
CA LEU A 88 -2.30 -7.17 -7.08
C LEU A 88 -3.65 -6.44 -6.94
N ALA A 89 -4.19 -6.38 -5.73
CA ALA A 89 -5.41 -5.61 -5.46
C ALA A 89 -5.21 -4.11 -5.69
N ALA A 90 -4.08 -3.56 -5.27
CA ALA A 90 -3.71 -2.16 -5.53
C ALA A 90 -3.57 -1.91 -7.03
N ALA A 91 -2.88 -2.79 -7.75
CA ALA A 91 -2.72 -2.71 -9.19
C ALA A 91 -4.07 -2.76 -9.93
N ARG A 92 -4.98 -3.63 -9.47
CA ARG A 92 -6.34 -3.72 -10.02
C ARG A 92 -7.13 -2.44 -9.77
N ALA A 93 -7.02 -1.86 -8.58
CA ALA A 93 -7.72 -0.61 -8.22
C ALA A 93 -7.30 0.54 -9.13
N VAL A 94 -6.03 0.60 -9.50
CA VAL A 94 -5.48 1.59 -10.44
C VAL A 94 -6.07 1.46 -11.84
N GLY A 95 -6.36 0.23 -12.28
CA GLY A 95 -6.89 -0.05 -13.63
C GLY A 95 -5.81 0.01 -14.72
N GLY A 96 -6.23 0.01 -15.98
CA GLY A 96 -5.32 0.08 -17.12
C GLY A 96 -4.23 -1.00 -17.10
N LEU A 97 -2.97 -0.60 -17.21
CA LEU A 97 -1.81 -1.52 -17.13
C LEU A 97 -1.79 -2.32 -15.83
N GLY A 98 -2.26 -1.74 -14.72
CA GLY A 98 -2.36 -2.44 -13.44
C GLY A 98 -3.25 -3.67 -13.50
N ARG A 99 -4.31 -3.64 -14.33
CA ARG A 99 -5.18 -4.81 -14.54
C ARG A 99 -4.45 -5.95 -15.24
N ALA A 100 -3.52 -5.64 -16.12
CA ALA A 100 -2.72 -6.66 -16.80
C ALA A 100 -1.85 -7.45 -15.82
N LEU A 101 -1.37 -6.83 -14.75
CA LEU A 101 -0.62 -7.50 -13.70
C LEU A 101 -1.45 -8.54 -12.94
N CYS A 102 -2.78 -8.43 -12.97
CA CYS A 102 -3.67 -9.40 -12.33
C CYS A 102 -3.58 -10.80 -12.97
N TRP A 103 -3.04 -10.91 -14.17
CA TRP A 103 -2.71 -12.20 -14.78
C TRP A 103 -1.72 -13.01 -13.94
N ALA A 104 -0.91 -12.36 -13.11
CA ALA A 104 -0.02 -13.03 -12.18
C ALA A 104 -0.76 -13.92 -11.16
N ARG A 105 -2.07 -13.77 -11.00
CA ARG A 105 -2.90 -14.66 -10.18
C ARG A 105 -2.93 -16.10 -10.67
N VAL A 106 -2.61 -16.33 -11.95
CA VAL A 106 -2.44 -17.69 -12.51
C VAL A 106 -1.31 -18.44 -11.79
N ILE A 107 -0.30 -17.71 -11.32
CA ILE A 107 0.76 -18.29 -10.52
C ILE A 107 0.22 -18.62 -9.12
N PRO A 108 0.46 -19.84 -8.58
CA PRO A 108 0.04 -20.18 -7.24
C PRO A 108 0.53 -19.19 -6.20
N ALA A 109 -0.31 -18.83 -5.22
CA ALA A 109 0.00 -17.83 -4.20
C ALA A 109 1.31 -18.11 -3.45
N ARG A 110 1.60 -19.40 -3.17
CA ARG A 110 2.85 -19.82 -2.50
C ARG A 110 4.11 -19.38 -3.26
N TRP A 111 4.09 -19.42 -4.58
CA TRP A 111 5.22 -19.01 -5.43
C TRP A 111 5.34 -17.50 -5.49
N ARG A 112 4.22 -16.81 -5.65
CA ARG A 112 4.17 -15.35 -5.63
C ARG A 112 4.67 -14.79 -4.30
N ASP A 113 4.20 -15.35 -3.19
CA ASP A 113 4.57 -14.91 -1.85
C ASP A 113 6.02 -15.27 -1.51
N ALA A 114 6.54 -16.38 -2.03
CA ALA A 114 7.96 -16.71 -1.91
C ALA A 114 8.83 -15.66 -2.61
N ALA A 115 8.47 -15.28 -3.84
CA ALA A 115 9.15 -14.21 -4.57
C ALA A 115 9.03 -12.86 -3.85
N TYR A 116 7.86 -12.54 -3.32
CA TYR A 116 7.63 -11.33 -2.56
C TYR A 116 8.53 -11.27 -1.30
N ARG A 117 8.59 -12.35 -0.55
CA ARG A 117 9.46 -12.45 0.64
C ARG A 117 10.93 -12.32 0.31
N LEU A 118 11.35 -12.88 -0.82
CA LEU A 118 12.73 -12.75 -1.29
C LEU A 118 13.06 -11.28 -1.59
N VAL A 119 12.19 -10.59 -2.31
CA VAL A 119 12.35 -9.16 -2.60
C VAL A 119 12.31 -8.35 -1.32
N ALA A 120 11.35 -8.62 -0.42
CA ALA A 120 11.21 -7.93 0.85
C ALA A 120 12.47 -8.08 1.73
N ARG A 121 13.10 -9.24 1.70
CA ARG A 121 14.35 -9.52 2.44
C ARG A 121 15.52 -8.68 1.95
N TYR A 122 15.65 -8.52 0.63
CA TYR A 122 16.79 -7.86 0.01
C TYR A 122 16.54 -6.42 -0.43
N ARG A 123 15.32 -5.91 -0.27
CA ARG A 123 14.93 -4.58 -0.77
C ARG A 123 15.80 -3.43 -0.24
N TYR A 124 16.19 -3.47 1.04
CA TYR A 124 17.07 -2.46 1.61
C TYR A 124 18.51 -2.54 1.10
N GLN A 125 18.99 -3.75 0.79
CA GLN A 125 20.33 -3.96 0.25
C GLN A 125 20.44 -3.50 -1.21
N ILE A 126 19.38 -3.65 -2.00
CA ILE A 126 19.35 -3.33 -3.43
C ILE A 126 18.93 -1.88 -3.66
N TRP A 127 17.86 -1.43 -3.02
CA TRP A 127 17.28 -0.09 -3.22
C TRP A 127 17.58 0.89 -2.09
N GLY A 128 18.08 0.40 -0.95
CA GLY A 128 18.44 1.21 0.21
C GLY A 128 17.26 1.88 0.91
N GLU A 129 17.59 2.81 1.79
CA GLU A 129 16.62 3.66 2.44
C GLU A 129 16.12 4.75 1.49
N TRP A 130 14.89 5.20 1.74
CA TRP A 130 14.32 6.27 0.93
C TRP A 130 14.87 7.63 1.36
N THR A 131 15.41 8.35 0.39
CA THR A 131 15.73 9.76 0.55
C THR A 131 14.52 10.58 0.11
N PRO A 132 13.95 11.44 0.97
CA PRO A 132 12.79 12.26 0.63
C PRO A 132 13.03 13.06 -0.65
N ARG A 133 12.08 12.99 -1.57
CA ARG A 133 12.10 13.72 -2.84
C ARG A 133 10.74 14.37 -3.05
N PRO A 134 10.68 15.56 -3.65
CA PRO A 134 9.41 16.20 -3.96
C PRO A 134 8.58 15.34 -4.91
N LEU A 135 7.26 15.43 -4.77
CA LEU A 135 6.33 14.77 -5.68
C LEU A 135 6.36 15.49 -7.05
N ALA A 136 6.22 14.70 -8.12
CA ALA A 136 6.20 15.26 -9.48
C ALA A 136 4.98 16.17 -9.71
N ARG A 137 3.89 15.95 -8.96
CA ARG A 137 2.71 16.82 -8.97
C ARG A 137 2.31 17.14 -7.54
N ALA A 138 2.14 18.43 -7.26
CA ALA A 138 1.78 18.92 -5.92
C ALA A 138 0.43 18.35 -5.43
N GLU A 139 -0.52 18.14 -6.34
CA GLU A 139 -1.84 17.58 -6.06
C GLU A 139 -1.80 16.15 -5.48
N TRP A 140 -0.72 15.40 -5.73
CA TRP A 140 -0.57 14.05 -5.18
C TRP A 140 -0.41 14.03 -3.66
N ALA A 141 0.01 15.15 -3.06
CA ALA A 141 0.16 15.25 -1.61
C ALA A 141 -1.16 14.98 -0.87
N THR A 142 -2.30 15.32 -1.47
CA THR A 142 -3.63 15.10 -0.87
C THR A 142 -4.02 13.62 -0.80
N ARG A 143 -3.30 12.76 -1.49
CA ARG A 143 -3.57 11.32 -1.52
C ARG A 143 -2.81 10.55 -0.44
N PHE A 144 -1.90 11.22 0.27
CA PHE A 144 -1.20 10.63 1.40
C PHE A 144 -1.93 10.94 2.70
N MET A 145 -2.09 9.90 3.51
CA MET A 145 -2.63 10.00 4.86
C MET A 145 -1.45 10.03 5.85
N PRO A 146 -1.61 10.72 6.99
CA PRO A 146 -0.55 10.79 7.99
C PRO A 146 -0.21 9.45 8.63
#